data_917f1378c155caf5059d4d3c8fae0d5e
#
_entry.id   917f1378c155caf5059d4d3c8fae0d5e
#
_cell.length_a   1.000
_cell.length_b   1.000
_cell.length_c   1.000
_cell.angle_alpha   90.00
_cell.angle_beta   90.00
_cell.angle_gamma   90.00
#
_symmetry.space_group_name_H-M   'P 1'
#
loop_
_entity.id
_entity.type
_entity.pdbx_description
1 polymer ?
#
loop_
_entity_poly.entity_id
_entity_poly.type
_entity_poly.pdbx_seq_one_letter_code
_entity_poly.pdbx_strand_id
1 'polypeptide(L)'
;MTTEPTPNPNAARLERTYNAPAELVWELLTTAAGLQEWWAPDGFETRVSELELTPGGQLRYTMTATAPEQIAFMRNTGNPVSTELRKTFTEVAPPTRLAYLSVIDFVPDHEPYEHLTTIDIEPAGDRTNVVMTVDPLHDETWTQQHRAHRVNELDKLAAAIRRRATSGR
;
A
#
# COMPACT_ATOMS: atom_id res chain seq x y z
N MET A 1 7.83 28.49 3.47
CA MET A 1 8.70 27.64 2.68
C MET A 1 8.44 26.19 3.07
N THR A 2 7.79 25.47 2.18
CA THR A 2 7.48 24.06 2.43
C THR A 2 8.76 23.26 2.19
N THR A 3 9.28 22.70 3.26
CA THR A 3 10.41 21.78 3.15
C THR A 3 9.84 20.43 2.72
N GLU A 4 10.20 19.97 1.54
CA GLU A 4 9.87 18.61 1.16
C GLU A 4 10.56 17.66 2.15
N PRO A 5 9.85 16.63 2.63
CA PRO A 5 10.50 15.67 3.50
C PRO A 5 11.67 15.03 2.76
N THR A 6 12.86 15.17 3.33
CA THR A 6 14.07 14.55 2.77
C THR A 6 13.90 13.04 2.88
N PRO A 7 14.05 12.28 1.78
CA PRO A 7 13.97 10.83 1.86
C PRO A 7 14.99 10.29 2.86
N ASN A 8 14.56 9.35 3.69
CA ASN A 8 15.45 8.67 4.61
C ASN A 8 16.52 7.92 3.78
N PRO A 9 17.81 8.17 4.02
CA PRO A 9 18.88 7.50 3.25
C PRO A 9 18.85 5.98 3.39
N ASN A 10 18.18 5.46 4.42
CA ASN A 10 18.05 4.02 4.64
C ASN A 10 16.73 3.46 4.08
N ALA A 11 15.94 4.29 3.41
CA ALA A 11 14.67 3.86 2.82
C ALA A 11 14.90 2.80 1.74
N ALA A 12 14.04 1.79 1.74
CA ALA A 12 14.07 0.76 0.70
C ALA A 12 13.43 1.32 -0.58
N ARG A 13 14.04 1.03 -1.72
CA ARG A 13 13.52 1.43 -3.02
C ARG A 13 13.15 0.18 -3.79
N LEU A 14 11.86 0.04 -4.08
CA LEU A 14 11.32 -1.08 -4.83
C LEU A 14 10.83 -0.57 -6.18
N GLU A 15 11.24 -1.20 -7.27
CA GLU A 15 10.91 -0.76 -8.61
C GLU A 15 10.27 -1.87 -9.42
N ARG A 16 9.20 -1.53 -10.15
CA ARG A 16 8.50 -2.45 -11.06
C ARG A 16 8.09 -1.72 -12.31
N THR A 17 8.11 -2.42 -13.43
CA THR A 17 7.56 -1.90 -14.68
C THR A 17 6.32 -2.71 -15.03
N TYR A 18 5.20 -2.00 -15.24
CA TYR A 18 3.93 -2.63 -15.56
C TYR A 18 3.54 -2.33 -16.99
N ASN A 19 2.92 -3.31 -17.64
CA ASN A 19 2.46 -3.17 -19.02
C ASN A 19 1.05 -2.57 -19.03
N ALA A 20 0.96 -1.31 -18.63
CA ALA A 20 -0.30 -0.58 -18.49
C ALA A 20 -0.04 0.93 -18.48
N PRO A 21 -1.03 1.75 -18.86
CA PRO A 21 -0.89 3.20 -18.77
C PRO A 21 -0.89 3.68 -17.32
N ALA A 22 -0.25 4.83 -17.08
CA ALA A 22 -0.15 5.41 -15.75
C ALA A 22 -1.52 5.67 -15.10
N GLU A 23 -2.52 6.03 -15.91
CA GLU A 23 -3.87 6.29 -15.42
C GLU A 23 -4.51 5.05 -14.79
N LEU A 24 -4.27 3.87 -15.35
CA LEU A 24 -4.78 2.63 -14.78
C LEU A 24 -4.08 2.31 -13.45
N VAL A 25 -2.76 2.47 -13.41
CA VAL A 25 -1.99 2.27 -12.18
C VAL A 25 -2.50 3.22 -11.08
N TRP A 26 -2.68 4.49 -11.45
CA TRP A 26 -3.21 5.50 -10.52
C TRP A 26 -4.59 5.12 -10.01
N GLU A 27 -5.49 4.68 -10.90
CA GLU A 27 -6.84 4.26 -10.51
C GLU A 27 -6.80 3.12 -9.49
N LEU A 28 -5.97 2.10 -9.73
CA LEU A 28 -5.86 0.97 -8.82
C LEU A 28 -5.30 1.35 -7.45
N LEU A 29 -4.50 2.41 -7.37
CA LEU A 29 -3.90 2.88 -6.14
C LEU A 29 -4.77 3.89 -5.37
N THR A 30 -5.72 4.55 -6.04
CA THR A 30 -6.37 5.73 -5.48
C THR A 30 -7.90 5.70 -5.48
N THR A 31 -8.51 4.59 -5.88
CA THR A 31 -9.96 4.43 -5.80
C THR A 31 -10.32 3.30 -4.85
N ALA A 32 -11.50 3.40 -4.23
CA ALA A 32 -11.98 2.36 -3.34
C ALA A 32 -12.09 1.02 -4.08
N ALA A 33 -12.70 1.02 -5.27
CA ALA A 33 -12.86 -0.18 -6.08
C ALA A 33 -11.50 -0.77 -6.47
N GLY A 34 -10.56 0.10 -6.86
CA GLY A 34 -9.21 -0.33 -7.23
C GLY A 34 -8.48 -1.00 -6.07
N LEU A 35 -8.45 -0.33 -4.92
CA LEU A 35 -7.77 -0.87 -3.74
C LEU A 35 -8.41 -2.17 -3.26
N GLN A 36 -9.72 -2.28 -3.28
CA GLN A 36 -10.41 -3.50 -2.87
C GLN A 36 -10.12 -4.68 -3.78
N GLU A 37 -9.71 -4.43 -5.01
CA GLU A 37 -9.40 -5.47 -5.98
C GLU A 37 -8.08 -6.21 -5.69
N TRP A 38 -7.06 -5.50 -5.19
CA TRP A 38 -5.72 -6.10 -5.08
C TRP A 38 -5.04 -5.91 -3.74
N TRP A 39 -5.46 -4.95 -2.94
CA TRP A 39 -4.70 -4.51 -1.77
C TRP A 39 -5.08 -5.27 -0.50
N ALA A 40 -4.76 -6.55 -0.47
CA ALA A 40 -4.93 -7.40 0.71
C ALA A 40 -3.97 -8.59 0.61
N PRO A 41 -3.42 -9.07 1.74
CA PRO A 41 -2.67 -10.31 1.74
C PRO A 41 -3.56 -11.50 1.34
N ASP A 42 -2.94 -12.59 0.93
CA ASP A 42 -3.68 -13.79 0.57
C ASP A 42 -4.54 -14.27 1.75
N GLY A 43 -5.80 -14.56 1.48
CA GLY A 43 -6.74 -14.98 2.50
C GLY A 43 -7.39 -13.85 3.27
N PHE A 44 -7.16 -12.60 2.86
CA PHE A 44 -7.77 -11.41 3.44
C PHE A 44 -8.53 -10.63 2.38
N GLU A 45 -9.46 -9.79 2.85
CA GLU A 45 -10.23 -8.88 2.02
C GLU A 45 -10.09 -7.46 2.58
N THR A 46 -9.92 -6.49 1.69
CA THR A 46 -9.87 -5.08 2.06
C THR A 46 -11.17 -4.40 1.66
N ARG A 47 -11.75 -3.65 2.57
CA ARG A 47 -12.94 -2.85 2.32
C ARG A 47 -12.67 -1.41 2.73
N VAL A 48 -12.80 -0.49 1.78
CA VAL A 48 -12.54 0.93 2.00
C VAL A 48 -13.79 1.61 2.52
N SER A 49 -13.70 2.28 3.66
CA SER A 49 -14.81 3.03 4.26
C SER A 49 -14.71 4.53 4.05
N GLU A 50 -13.50 5.05 3.86
CA GLU A 50 -13.28 6.48 3.61
C GLU A 50 -12.05 6.65 2.73
N LEU A 51 -12.16 7.52 1.75
CA LEU A 51 -11.02 7.85 0.88
C LEU A 51 -11.13 9.33 0.49
N GLU A 52 -10.31 10.15 1.15
CA GLU A 52 -10.18 11.56 0.83
C GLU A 52 -8.81 11.78 0.19
N LEU A 53 -8.77 11.89 -1.12
CA LEU A 53 -7.54 11.91 -1.91
C LEU A 53 -6.99 13.34 -2.04
N THR A 54 -6.58 13.90 -0.92
CA THR A 54 -5.96 15.22 -0.82
C THR A 54 -4.87 15.19 0.23
N PRO A 55 -3.86 16.08 0.16
CA PRO A 55 -2.89 16.18 1.26
C PRO A 55 -3.59 16.44 2.59
N GLY A 56 -3.29 15.64 3.60
CA GLY A 56 -3.97 15.67 4.88
C GLY A 56 -5.23 14.82 4.95
N GLY A 57 -5.74 14.36 3.80
CA GLY A 57 -6.89 13.48 3.76
C GLY A 57 -6.58 12.07 4.22
N GLN A 58 -7.60 11.31 4.56
CA GLN A 58 -7.43 9.98 5.14
C GLN A 58 -7.98 8.89 4.26
N LEU A 59 -7.31 7.76 4.29
CA LEU A 59 -7.80 6.49 3.77
C LEU A 59 -8.08 5.60 4.97
N ARG A 60 -9.35 5.22 5.14
CA ARG A 60 -9.75 4.27 6.18
C ARG A 60 -10.25 3.00 5.51
N TYR A 61 -9.78 1.89 6.00
CA TYR A 61 -10.14 0.60 5.43
C TYR A 61 -10.14 -0.47 6.50
N THR A 62 -10.91 -1.53 6.25
CA THR A 62 -10.98 -2.70 7.12
C THR A 62 -10.41 -3.88 6.38
N MET A 63 -9.50 -4.59 7.02
CA MET A 63 -8.90 -5.79 6.49
C MET A 63 -9.43 -6.98 7.28
N THR A 64 -10.06 -7.92 6.58
CA THR A 64 -10.76 -9.05 7.21
C THR A 64 -10.20 -10.36 6.68
N ALA A 65 -9.88 -11.28 7.58
CA ALA A 65 -9.50 -12.65 7.18
C ALA A 65 -10.73 -13.36 6.63
N THR A 66 -10.60 -13.93 5.43
CA THR A 66 -11.71 -14.61 4.75
C THR A 66 -11.43 -16.09 4.50
N ALA A 67 -10.15 -16.46 4.30
CA ALA A 67 -9.79 -17.87 4.13
C ALA A 67 -9.82 -18.60 5.47
N PRO A 68 -10.31 -19.85 5.51
CA PRO A 68 -10.38 -20.59 6.77
C PRO A 68 -9.05 -20.67 7.53
N GLU A 69 -7.95 -20.81 6.81
CA GLU A 69 -6.61 -20.87 7.40
C GLU A 69 -6.23 -19.57 8.09
N GLN A 70 -6.56 -18.43 7.48
CA GLN A 70 -6.26 -17.13 8.04
C GLN A 70 -7.17 -16.83 9.24
N ILE A 71 -8.42 -17.20 9.16
CA ILE A 71 -9.36 -17.05 10.27
C ILE A 71 -8.87 -17.84 11.47
N ALA A 72 -8.46 -19.08 11.26
CA ALA A 72 -7.93 -19.93 12.33
C ALA A 72 -6.65 -19.36 12.92
N PHE A 73 -5.75 -18.87 12.09
CA PHE A 73 -4.50 -18.26 12.54
C PHE A 73 -4.78 -17.03 13.43
N MET A 74 -5.67 -16.14 12.99
CA MET A 74 -6.00 -14.94 13.75
C MET A 74 -6.62 -15.31 15.11
N ARG A 75 -7.53 -16.28 15.13
CA ARG A 75 -8.16 -16.73 16.37
C ARG A 75 -7.16 -17.40 17.32
N ASN A 76 -6.28 -18.23 16.79
CA ASN A 76 -5.28 -18.95 17.58
C ASN A 76 -4.22 -18.02 18.18
N THR A 77 -3.95 -16.90 17.53
CA THR A 77 -2.96 -15.92 18.00
C THR A 77 -3.62 -14.82 18.86
N GLY A 78 -4.93 -14.86 19.06
CA GLY A 78 -5.64 -13.85 19.83
C GLY A 78 -5.85 -12.54 19.11
N ASN A 79 -5.66 -12.53 17.79
CA ASN A 79 -5.87 -11.35 16.97
C ASN A 79 -7.30 -11.28 16.44
N PRO A 80 -7.85 -10.07 16.25
CA PRO A 80 -9.19 -9.96 15.65
C PRO A 80 -9.18 -10.40 14.20
N VAL A 81 -10.27 -11.02 13.76
CA VAL A 81 -10.45 -11.47 12.38
C VAL A 81 -10.55 -10.26 11.43
N SER A 82 -11.02 -9.14 11.95
CA SER A 82 -11.23 -7.91 11.19
C SER A 82 -10.52 -6.76 11.91
N THR A 83 -9.76 -5.96 11.17
CA THR A 83 -9.01 -4.82 11.73
C THR A 83 -9.23 -3.58 10.89
N GLU A 84 -9.60 -2.47 11.54
CA GLU A 84 -9.70 -1.18 10.87
C GLU A 84 -8.32 -0.52 10.87
N LEU A 85 -7.92 0.00 9.71
CA LEU A 85 -6.62 0.62 9.51
C LEU A 85 -6.80 1.99 8.87
N ARG A 86 -5.78 2.82 8.98
CA ARG A 86 -5.84 4.20 8.53
C ARG A 86 -4.48 4.65 7.98
N LYS A 87 -4.54 5.42 6.89
CA LYS A 87 -3.37 6.11 6.34
C LYS A 87 -3.72 7.57 6.11
N THR A 88 -2.73 8.45 6.18
CA THR A 88 -2.90 9.87 5.91
C THR A 88 -2.06 10.25 4.70
N PHE A 89 -2.69 10.81 3.68
CA PHE A 89 -1.97 11.26 2.49
C PHE A 89 -1.15 12.50 2.81
N THR A 90 0.10 12.51 2.38
CA THR A 90 0.98 13.66 2.52
C THR A 90 1.21 14.36 1.18
N GLU A 91 1.11 13.61 0.07
CA GLU A 91 1.26 14.17 -1.26
C GLU A 91 0.37 13.42 -2.23
N VAL A 92 -0.35 14.18 -3.06
CA VAL A 92 -1.23 13.63 -4.10
C VAL A 92 -1.02 14.45 -5.37
N ALA A 93 -0.33 13.88 -6.35
CA ALA A 93 -0.05 14.52 -7.63
C ALA A 93 -0.44 13.57 -8.77
N PRO A 94 -1.73 13.56 -9.18
CA PRO A 94 -2.19 12.63 -10.21
C PRO A 94 -1.54 12.89 -11.57
N PRO A 95 -1.21 11.87 -12.31
CA PRO A 95 -1.13 10.46 -11.96
C PRO A 95 0.29 10.01 -11.62
N THR A 96 1.16 10.90 -11.11
CA THR A 96 2.60 10.68 -11.05
C THR A 96 3.13 10.40 -9.64
N ARG A 97 2.47 10.87 -8.60
CA ARG A 97 3.04 10.70 -7.26
C ARG A 97 1.98 10.64 -6.17
N LEU A 98 2.17 9.68 -5.27
CA LEU A 98 1.31 9.47 -4.11
C LEU A 98 2.22 9.17 -2.91
N ALA A 99 1.99 9.86 -1.80
CA ALA A 99 2.71 9.57 -0.56
C ALA A 99 1.74 9.54 0.60
N TYR A 100 1.98 8.62 1.54
CA TYR A 100 1.12 8.49 2.72
C TYR A 100 1.91 8.04 3.94
N LEU A 101 1.40 8.43 5.10
CA LEU A 101 1.89 7.99 6.40
C LEU A 101 1.01 6.87 6.92
N SER A 102 1.66 5.82 7.41
CA SER A 102 1.01 4.72 8.11
C SER A 102 1.39 4.80 9.58
N VAL A 103 0.51 4.34 10.46
CA VAL A 103 0.81 4.26 11.89
C VAL A 103 1.32 2.86 12.20
N ILE A 104 2.50 2.79 12.77
CA ILE A 104 3.08 1.53 13.24
C ILE A 104 2.80 1.44 14.74
N ASP A 105 1.72 0.78 15.09
CA ASP A 105 1.23 0.70 16.48
C ASP A 105 1.05 -0.73 16.99
N PHE A 106 1.50 -1.70 16.21
CA PHE A 106 1.30 -3.12 16.49
C PHE A 106 2.55 -3.80 17.06
N VAL A 107 3.60 -3.04 17.36
CA VAL A 107 4.85 -3.60 17.87
C VAL A 107 4.79 -3.70 19.40
N PRO A 108 4.97 -4.90 19.99
CA PRO A 108 4.98 -5.03 21.45
C PRO A 108 6.09 -4.18 22.09
N ASP A 109 5.76 -3.51 23.16
CA ASP A 109 6.69 -2.70 23.96
C ASP A 109 7.37 -1.55 23.22
N HIS A 110 6.77 -1.09 22.12
CA HIS A 110 7.26 0.04 21.34
C HIS A 110 6.16 1.07 21.19
N GLU A 111 6.49 2.35 21.35
CA GLU A 111 5.52 3.42 21.14
C GLU A 111 5.14 3.52 19.67
N PRO A 112 3.87 3.85 19.37
CA PRO A 112 3.46 4.06 17.98
C PRO A 112 4.27 5.16 17.31
N TYR A 113 4.53 4.98 16.01
CA TYR A 113 5.23 5.98 15.22
C TYR A 113 4.70 5.99 13.80
N GLU A 114 4.95 7.09 13.09
CA GLU A 114 4.52 7.24 11.71
C GLU A 114 5.59 6.77 10.75
N HIS A 115 5.14 6.26 9.60
CA HIS A 115 6.00 5.61 8.63
C HIS A 115 5.60 6.05 7.21
N LEU A 116 6.55 6.61 6.47
CA LEU A 116 6.30 7.19 5.15
C LEU A 116 6.49 6.16 4.04
N THR A 117 5.52 6.11 3.13
CA THR A 117 5.61 5.39 1.85
C THR A 117 5.38 6.39 0.73
N THR A 118 6.25 6.40 -0.27
CA THR A 118 6.13 7.24 -1.46
C THR A 118 6.06 6.35 -2.68
N ILE A 119 5.11 6.65 -3.58
CA ILE A 119 4.95 5.90 -4.83
C ILE A 119 5.07 6.89 -5.98
N ASP A 120 6.13 6.72 -6.79
CA ASP A 120 6.35 7.50 -8.00
C ASP A 120 5.91 6.67 -9.20
N ILE A 121 5.09 7.27 -10.05
CA ILE A 121 4.51 6.62 -11.23
C ILE A 121 5.04 7.35 -12.46
N GLU A 122 5.89 6.68 -13.23
CA GLU A 122 6.58 7.27 -14.38
C GLU A 122 6.06 6.66 -15.68
N PRO A 123 5.27 7.41 -16.47
CA PRO A 123 4.84 6.92 -17.77
C PRO A 123 6.03 6.69 -18.70
N ALA A 124 6.03 5.57 -19.42
CA ALA A 124 7.08 5.21 -20.37
C ALA A 124 6.43 4.58 -21.61
N GLY A 125 5.78 5.41 -22.44
CA GLY A 125 5.03 4.94 -23.59
C GLY A 125 3.77 4.19 -23.16
N ASP A 126 3.66 2.94 -23.57
CA ASP A 126 2.53 2.07 -23.20
C ASP A 126 2.77 1.31 -21.89
N ARG A 127 3.89 1.58 -21.25
CA ARG A 127 4.26 0.98 -19.96
C ARG A 127 4.36 2.05 -18.89
N THR A 128 4.42 1.61 -17.64
CA THR A 128 4.55 2.51 -16.51
C THR A 128 5.57 1.94 -15.54
N ASN A 129 6.54 2.77 -15.17
CA ASN A 129 7.52 2.42 -14.15
C ASN A 129 7.02 2.93 -12.80
N VAL A 130 6.96 2.04 -11.81
CA VAL A 130 6.51 2.39 -10.46
C VAL A 130 7.67 2.21 -9.50
N VAL A 131 7.98 3.27 -8.76
CA VAL A 131 9.03 3.25 -7.75
C VAL A 131 8.38 3.49 -6.39
N MET A 132 8.45 2.50 -5.52
CA MET A 132 7.96 2.62 -4.16
C MET A 132 9.14 2.80 -3.22
N THR A 133 9.14 3.91 -2.48
CA THR A 133 10.17 4.22 -1.48
C THR A 133 9.53 4.08 -0.11
N VAL A 134 10.12 3.25 0.74
CA VAL A 134 9.54 2.87 2.03
C VAL A 134 10.57 3.08 3.12
N ASP A 135 10.21 3.86 4.14
CA ASP A 135 11.08 4.06 5.29
C ASP A 135 11.35 2.74 6.00
N PRO A 136 12.55 2.59 6.61
CA PRO A 136 12.79 1.42 7.46
C PRO A 136 11.94 1.52 8.72
N LEU A 137 11.67 0.37 9.33
CA LEU A 137 11.05 0.33 10.64
C LEU A 137 12.13 0.51 11.72
N HIS A 138 11.76 0.35 12.97
CA HIS A 138 12.64 0.62 14.12
C HIS A 138 13.78 -0.41 14.30
N ASP A 139 13.69 -1.58 13.67
CA ASP A 139 14.77 -2.56 13.70
C ASP A 139 14.81 -3.35 12.39
N GLU A 140 15.87 -4.12 12.20
CA GLU A 140 16.11 -4.85 10.97
C GLU A 140 15.09 -5.95 10.71
N THR A 141 14.69 -6.67 11.75
CA THR A 141 13.73 -7.78 11.62
C THR A 141 12.37 -7.27 11.12
N TRP A 142 11.85 -6.21 11.74
CA TRP A 142 10.58 -5.61 11.33
C TRP A 142 10.69 -4.97 9.95
N THR A 143 11.83 -4.34 9.66
CA THR A 143 12.08 -3.74 8.34
C THR A 143 12.04 -4.80 7.24
N GLN A 144 12.69 -5.95 7.44
CA GLN A 144 12.70 -7.04 6.46
C GLN A 144 11.30 -7.62 6.24
N GLN A 145 10.54 -7.83 7.31
CA GLN A 145 9.18 -8.33 7.21
C GLN A 145 8.27 -7.37 6.45
N HIS A 146 8.37 -6.08 6.76
CA HIS A 146 7.59 -5.04 6.09
C HIS A 146 7.93 -4.95 4.61
N ARG A 147 9.21 -5.04 4.28
CA ARG A 147 9.66 -5.03 2.90
C ARG A 147 9.10 -6.21 2.11
N ALA A 148 9.06 -7.40 2.72
CA ALA A 148 8.48 -8.57 2.07
C ALA A 148 6.99 -8.37 1.77
N HIS A 149 6.24 -7.74 2.68
CA HIS A 149 4.84 -7.39 2.44
C HIS A 149 4.69 -6.42 1.28
N ARG A 150 5.58 -5.44 1.16
CA ARG A 150 5.55 -4.47 0.06
C ARG A 150 5.83 -5.11 -1.28
N VAL A 151 6.79 -6.04 -1.34
CA VAL A 151 7.06 -6.80 -2.55
C VAL A 151 5.80 -7.57 -2.97
N ASN A 152 5.13 -8.22 -2.02
CA ASN A 152 3.90 -8.95 -2.28
C ASN A 152 2.78 -8.02 -2.80
N GLU A 153 2.65 -6.81 -2.25
CA GLU A 153 1.69 -5.83 -2.74
C GLU A 153 1.94 -5.47 -4.21
N LEU A 154 3.20 -5.23 -4.57
CA LEU A 154 3.55 -4.91 -5.95
C LEU A 154 3.25 -6.06 -6.91
N ASP A 155 3.43 -7.30 -6.46
CA ASP A 155 3.08 -8.48 -7.25
C ASP A 155 1.56 -8.62 -7.42
N LYS A 156 0.80 -8.30 -6.39
CA LYS A 156 -0.67 -8.30 -6.45
C LYS A 156 -1.19 -7.20 -7.37
N LEU A 157 -0.55 -6.04 -7.36
CA LEU A 157 -0.86 -4.97 -8.30
C LEU A 157 -0.65 -5.43 -9.74
N ALA A 158 0.44 -6.13 -10.00
CA ALA A 158 0.71 -6.69 -11.33
C ALA A 158 -0.41 -7.64 -11.77
N ALA A 159 -0.89 -8.50 -10.86
CA ALA A 159 -1.98 -9.42 -11.15
C ALA A 159 -3.29 -8.69 -11.46
N ALA A 160 -3.60 -7.62 -10.71
CA ALA A 160 -4.78 -6.80 -10.96
C ALA A 160 -4.71 -6.12 -12.32
N ILE A 161 -3.55 -5.62 -12.69
CA ILE A 161 -3.33 -5.00 -14.00
C ILE A 161 -3.59 -6.01 -15.12
N ARG A 162 -3.09 -7.24 -14.98
CA ARG A 162 -3.33 -8.30 -15.96
C ARG A 162 -4.82 -8.64 -16.08
N ARG A 163 -5.54 -8.70 -14.96
CA ARG A 163 -6.99 -8.95 -14.97
C ARG A 163 -7.74 -7.84 -15.70
N ARG A 164 -7.35 -6.59 -15.48
CA ARG A 164 -7.96 -5.43 -16.14
C ARG A 164 -7.70 -5.45 -17.66
N ALA A 165 -6.47 -5.80 -18.05
CA ALA A 165 -6.12 -5.90 -19.47
C ALA A 165 -6.93 -6.99 -20.17
N THR A 166 -7.25 -8.09 -19.50
CA THR A 166 -8.04 -9.19 -20.06
C THR A 166 -9.53 -8.86 -20.11
N SER A 167 -10.06 -8.16 -19.11
CA SER A 167 -11.48 -7.84 -19.02
C SER A 167 -11.88 -6.55 -19.73
N GLY A 168 -10.92 -5.70 -20.09
CA GLY A 168 -11.16 -4.40 -20.70
C GLY A 168 -11.39 -4.41 -22.21
N ARG A 169 -11.79 -5.54 -22.79
CA ARG A 169 -12.03 -5.65 -24.23
C ARG A 169 -13.50 -5.80 -24.55
#